data_95f1ec5a51bbcff3c5b578fd6489a7cb
#
_entry.id   95f1ec5a51bbcff3c5b578fd6489a7cb
#
_cell.length_a   1.000
_cell.length_b   1.000
_cell.length_c   1.000
_cell.angle_alpha   90.00
_cell.angle_beta   90.00
_cell.angle_gamma   90.00
#
_symmetry.space_group_name_H-M   'P 1'
#
loop_
_entity.id
_entity.type
_entity.pdbx_description
1 polymer ?
#
loop_
_entity_poly.entity_id
_entity_poly.type
_entity_poly.pdbx_seq_one_letter_code
_entity_poly.pdbx_strand_id
1 'polypeptide(L)'
;MKQNAKVYKGNTAVMKAVNAGEISGGVIYHYYWYGDQAKTKENSAHTKLHFFGNGDPGAFVSVSGAGVLASSKKQAMAQKFLKFLTSKAGQEIVADNVYEYPLLDTRTGTNKALAPLDTLGAPTVDPAKLNSSTVVDLMTEVGLL
;
A
#
# COMPACT_ATOMS: atom_id res chain seq x y z
N MET A 1 0.24 -18.61 -12.97
CA MET A 1 0.95 -17.32 -12.91
C MET A 1 2.18 -17.29 -13.81
N LYS A 2 3.06 -18.26 -13.72
CA LYS A 2 4.36 -18.30 -14.43
C LYS A 2 4.33 -17.96 -15.94
N GLN A 3 3.26 -18.28 -16.66
CA GLN A 3 3.16 -18.08 -18.12
C GLN A 3 2.69 -16.67 -18.51
N ASN A 4 1.97 -15.95 -17.63
CA ASN A 4 1.28 -14.71 -17.97
C ASN A 4 1.60 -13.54 -17.05
N ALA A 5 2.35 -13.75 -15.95
CA ALA A 5 2.76 -12.69 -15.05
C ALA A 5 4.12 -12.12 -15.43
N LYS A 6 4.22 -10.79 -15.46
CA LYS A 6 5.48 -10.06 -15.61
C LYS A 6 5.86 -9.42 -14.28
N VAL A 7 7.14 -9.51 -13.92
CA VAL A 7 7.68 -8.86 -12.72
C VAL A 7 8.27 -7.51 -13.09
N TYR A 8 7.92 -6.47 -12.35
CA TYR A 8 8.40 -5.11 -12.52
C TYR A 8 9.14 -4.63 -11.27
N LYS A 9 10.07 -3.69 -11.44
CA LYS A 9 10.91 -3.17 -10.33
C LYS A 9 10.15 -2.32 -9.28
N GLY A 10 8.84 -2.12 -9.41
CA GLY A 10 8.07 -1.36 -8.45
C GLY A 10 6.75 -0.84 -9.01
N ASN A 11 5.97 -0.22 -8.14
CA ASN A 11 4.59 0.19 -8.41
C ASN A 11 4.46 1.16 -9.60
N THR A 12 5.34 2.15 -9.70
CA THR A 12 5.32 3.11 -10.83
C THR A 12 5.61 2.42 -12.17
N ALA A 13 6.51 1.43 -12.19
CA ALA A 13 6.79 0.68 -13.42
C ALA A 13 5.59 -0.16 -13.86
N VAL A 14 4.85 -0.76 -12.91
CA VAL A 14 3.59 -1.46 -13.19
C VAL A 14 2.55 -0.48 -13.74
N MET A 15 2.35 0.68 -13.10
CA MET A 15 1.41 1.69 -13.59
C MET A 15 1.72 2.15 -15.01
N LYS A 16 3.00 2.43 -15.31
CA LYS A 16 3.45 2.79 -16.67
C LYS A 16 3.08 1.72 -17.69
N ALA A 17 3.34 0.46 -17.39
CA ALA A 17 3.06 -0.66 -18.29
C ALA A 17 1.54 -0.81 -18.55
N VAL A 18 0.70 -0.68 -17.54
CA VAL A 18 -0.75 -0.69 -17.70
C VAL A 18 -1.21 0.54 -18.49
N ASN A 19 -0.70 1.72 -18.16
CA ASN A 19 -1.07 2.97 -18.82
C ASN A 19 -0.69 2.99 -20.31
N ALA A 20 0.40 2.32 -20.67
CA ALA A 20 0.86 2.14 -22.05
C ALA A 20 0.14 1.00 -22.79
N GLY A 21 -0.70 0.20 -22.11
CA GLY A 21 -1.35 -0.96 -22.69
C GLY A 21 -0.45 -2.18 -22.90
N GLU A 22 0.75 -2.22 -22.30
CA GLU A 22 1.66 -3.36 -22.38
C GLU A 22 1.13 -4.59 -21.62
N ILE A 23 0.39 -4.35 -20.53
CA ILE A 23 -0.30 -5.35 -19.71
C ILE A 23 -1.70 -4.86 -19.38
N SER A 24 -2.64 -5.79 -19.24
CA SER A 24 -4.04 -5.48 -18.97
C SER A 24 -4.32 -5.01 -17.53
N GLY A 25 -3.46 -5.36 -16.59
CA GLY A 25 -3.59 -4.99 -15.17
C GLY A 25 -2.35 -5.37 -14.38
N GLY A 26 -2.23 -4.81 -13.18
CA GLY A 26 -1.10 -5.11 -12.31
C GLY A 26 -1.41 -4.77 -10.85
N VAL A 27 -0.72 -5.44 -9.92
CA VAL A 27 -0.87 -5.23 -8.48
C VAL A 27 0.08 -4.12 -8.03
N ILE A 28 -0.48 -3.12 -7.38
CA ILE A 28 0.25 -1.97 -6.81
C ILE A 28 -0.36 -1.57 -5.47
N TYR A 29 0.36 -0.78 -4.70
CA TYR A 29 -0.25 -0.04 -3.60
C TYR A 29 -1.04 1.16 -4.15
N HIS A 30 -2.25 1.36 -3.64
CA HIS A 30 -3.21 2.36 -4.10
C HIS A 30 -2.66 3.79 -4.09
N TYR A 31 -1.84 4.14 -3.10
CA TYR A 31 -1.32 5.49 -2.92
C TYR A 31 -0.40 5.95 -4.05
N TYR A 32 0.25 5.05 -4.78
CA TYR A 32 1.02 5.41 -5.99
C TYR A 32 0.11 5.99 -7.07
N TRP A 33 -1.05 5.37 -7.28
CA TRP A 33 -2.02 5.84 -8.26
C TRP A 33 -2.61 7.19 -7.86
N TYR A 34 -3.08 7.35 -6.62
CA TYR A 34 -3.61 8.64 -6.14
C TYR A 34 -2.57 9.75 -6.20
N GLY A 35 -1.32 9.47 -5.82
CA GLY A 35 -0.23 10.43 -5.89
C GLY A 35 0.09 10.88 -7.31
N ASP A 36 0.04 9.99 -8.29
CA ASP A 36 0.23 10.32 -9.70
C ASP A 36 -0.97 11.12 -10.25
N GLN A 37 -2.20 10.70 -9.95
CA GLN A 37 -3.43 11.39 -10.35
C GLN A 37 -3.50 12.84 -9.81
N ALA A 38 -3.01 13.06 -8.60
CA ALA A 38 -3.02 14.40 -7.99
C ALA A 38 -1.95 15.33 -8.56
N LYS A 39 -0.92 14.78 -9.20
CA LYS A 39 0.22 15.56 -9.73
C LYS A 39 0.15 15.72 -11.24
N THR A 40 0.60 14.72 -11.96
CA THR A 40 0.84 14.80 -13.40
C THR A 40 -0.08 13.92 -14.23
N LYS A 41 -0.60 12.84 -13.66
CA LYS A 41 -1.31 11.75 -14.33
C LYS A 41 -0.48 11.03 -15.41
N GLU A 42 0.83 11.29 -15.47
CA GLU A 42 1.72 10.78 -16.51
C GLU A 42 1.71 9.26 -16.61
N ASN A 43 1.61 8.60 -15.45
CA ASN A 43 1.68 7.13 -15.37
C ASN A 43 0.32 6.47 -15.16
N SER A 44 -0.76 7.25 -15.09
CA SER A 44 -2.09 6.72 -14.71
C SER A 44 -3.26 7.32 -15.49
N ALA A 45 -3.01 8.13 -16.52
CA ALA A 45 -4.06 8.82 -17.28
C ALA A 45 -5.11 7.88 -17.88
N HIS A 46 -4.71 6.67 -18.30
CA HIS A 46 -5.56 5.65 -18.95
C HIS A 46 -5.83 4.45 -18.04
N THR A 47 -5.65 4.59 -16.73
CA THR A 47 -5.80 3.50 -15.77
C THR A 47 -6.88 3.80 -14.73
N LYS A 48 -7.35 2.77 -14.06
CA LYS A 48 -8.27 2.86 -12.92
C LYS A 48 -7.81 1.92 -11.82
N LEU A 49 -8.01 2.31 -10.54
CA LEU A 49 -7.89 1.37 -9.44
C LEU A 49 -9.11 0.45 -9.39
N HIS A 50 -8.84 -0.81 -9.09
CA HIS A 50 -9.84 -1.80 -8.75
C HIS A 50 -9.56 -2.31 -7.32
N PHE A 51 -10.55 -2.23 -6.46
CA PHE A 51 -10.52 -2.81 -5.11
C PHE A 51 -11.40 -4.05 -5.12
N PHE A 52 -10.85 -5.19 -4.71
CA PHE A 52 -11.57 -6.46 -4.78
C PHE A 52 -12.80 -6.47 -3.85
N GLY A 53 -12.66 -6.28 -2.57
CA GLY A 53 -13.79 -6.28 -1.62
C GLY A 53 -14.31 -7.68 -1.26
N ASN A 54 -15.40 -7.73 -0.49
CA ASN A 54 -16.10 -8.96 -0.10
C ASN A 54 -15.23 -10.03 0.59
N GLY A 55 -14.21 -9.63 1.33
CA GLY A 55 -13.27 -10.55 1.98
C GLY A 55 -12.34 -11.28 1.03
N ASP A 56 -12.26 -10.86 -0.25
CA ASP A 56 -11.33 -11.44 -1.22
C ASP A 56 -9.87 -11.29 -0.75
N PRO A 57 -9.02 -12.31 -0.89
CA PRO A 57 -7.59 -12.21 -0.56
C PRO A 57 -6.87 -11.03 -1.26
N GLY A 58 -7.32 -10.64 -2.45
CA GLY A 58 -6.81 -9.46 -3.17
C GLY A 58 -7.16 -8.13 -2.53
N ALA A 59 -8.10 -8.09 -1.58
CA ALA A 59 -8.43 -6.91 -0.78
C ALA A 59 -7.61 -6.83 0.52
N PHE A 60 -6.51 -7.59 0.64
CA PHE A 60 -5.65 -7.57 1.81
C PHE A 60 -5.15 -6.16 2.13
N VAL A 61 -5.32 -5.72 3.39
CA VAL A 61 -4.82 -4.45 3.89
C VAL A 61 -3.48 -4.66 4.57
N SER A 62 -2.43 -4.11 3.98
CA SER A 62 -1.09 -4.07 4.58
C SER A 62 -0.94 -2.88 5.52
N VAL A 63 -0.04 -3.00 6.48
CA VAL A 63 0.25 -1.94 7.47
C VAL A 63 1.69 -1.49 7.32
N SER A 64 1.89 -0.18 7.18
CA SER A 64 3.22 0.43 7.23
C SER A 64 3.73 0.46 8.67
N GLY A 65 4.98 0.11 8.88
CA GLY A 65 5.60 0.07 10.19
C GLY A 65 6.89 0.89 10.25
N ALA A 66 7.24 1.34 11.44
CA ALA A 66 8.50 2.02 11.69
C ALA A 66 9.11 1.56 13.03
N GLY A 67 10.43 1.51 13.11
CA GLY A 67 11.17 1.11 14.30
C GLY A 67 12.40 1.97 14.54
N VAL A 68 12.89 1.95 15.77
CA VAL A 68 14.14 2.60 16.14
C VAL A 68 15.26 1.57 16.15
N LEU A 69 16.32 1.81 15.40
CA LEU A 69 17.50 0.93 15.41
C LEU A 69 18.11 0.88 16.80
N ALA A 70 18.46 -0.31 17.31
CA ALA A 70 19.11 -0.49 18.61
C ALA A 70 20.44 0.27 18.69
N SER A 71 21.16 0.40 17.60
CA SER A 71 22.43 1.15 17.50
C SER A 71 22.27 2.69 17.48
N SER A 72 21.05 3.21 17.39
CA SER A 72 20.82 4.65 17.30
C SER A 72 21.32 5.39 18.54
N LYS A 73 22.11 6.44 18.36
CA LYS A 73 22.55 7.35 19.44
C LYS A 73 21.48 8.40 19.78
N LYS A 74 20.35 8.44 19.05
CA LYS A 74 19.25 9.41 19.22
C LYS A 74 17.93 8.74 19.58
N GLN A 75 17.96 7.68 20.38
CA GLN A 75 16.81 6.85 20.73
C GLN A 75 15.61 7.67 21.22
N ALA A 76 15.83 8.57 22.18
CA ALA A 76 14.76 9.40 22.74
C ALA A 76 14.10 10.33 21.69
N MET A 77 14.87 10.87 20.76
CA MET A 77 14.35 11.70 19.66
C MET A 77 13.56 10.86 18.66
N ALA A 78 14.09 9.69 18.29
CA ALA A 78 13.42 8.76 17.40
C ALA A 78 12.09 8.26 17.98
N GLN A 79 12.04 7.95 19.27
CA GLN A 79 10.79 7.58 19.96
C GLN A 79 9.76 8.73 19.95
N LYS A 80 10.19 9.98 20.13
CA LYS A 80 9.30 11.16 20.00
C LYS A 80 8.72 11.27 18.59
N PHE A 81 9.54 11.00 17.57
CA PHE A 81 9.11 11.02 16.17
C PHE A 81 8.09 9.91 15.89
N LEU A 82 8.33 8.67 16.35
CA LEU A 82 7.35 7.58 16.20
C LEU A 82 6.02 7.93 16.88
N LYS A 83 6.08 8.50 18.08
CA LYS A 83 4.88 8.96 18.79
C LYS A 83 4.13 10.06 18.03
N PHE A 84 4.85 10.94 17.34
CA PHE A 84 4.23 11.93 16.46
C PHE A 84 3.58 11.27 15.25
N LEU A 85 4.25 10.34 14.55
CA LEU A 85 3.68 9.62 13.40
C LEU A 85 2.38 8.90 13.74
N THR A 86 2.25 8.37 14.96
CA THR A 86 1.04 7.69 15.43
C THR A 86 0.02 8.63 16.09
N SER A 87 0.28 9.92 16.14
CA SER A 87 -0.67 10.93 16.63
C SER A 87 -1.69 11.30 15.54
N LYS A 88 -2.82 11.90 15.95
CA LYS A 88 -3.83 12.39 14.99
C LYS A 88 -3.19 13.31 13.94
N ALA A 89 -2.41 14.30 14.34
CA ALA A 89 -1.75 15.22 13.41
C ALA A 89 -0.81 14.53 12.43
N GLY A 90 0.00 13.56 12.90
CA GLY A 90 0.88 12.78 12.05
C GLY A 90 0.09 11.94 11.03
N GLN A 91 -0.98 11.30 11.48
CA GLN A 91 -1.84 10.48 10.62
C GLN A 91 -2.60 11.32 9.57
N GLU A 92 -3.07 12.51 9.91
CA GLU A 92 -3.67 13.45 8.97
C GLU A 92 -2.69 13.88 7.88
N ILE A 93 -1.44 14.22 8.26
CA ILE A 93 -0.38 14.57 7.29
C ILE A 93 -0.12 13.41 6.32
N VAL A 94 -0.04 12.19 6.81
CA VAL A 94 0.18 11.00 5.98
C VAL A 94 -1.01 10.80 5.03
N ALA A 95 -2.24 10.83 5.51
CA ALA A 95 -3.43 10.65 4.69
C ALA A 95 -3.54 11.70 3.58
N ASP A 96 -3.28 12.97 3.90
CA ASP A 96 -3.46 14.08 2.98
C ASP A 96 -2.35 14.20 1.92
N ASN A 97 -1.12 13.77 2.24
CA ASN A 97 0.02 13.96 1.35
C ASN A 97 0.52 12.66 0.70
N VAL A 98 0.27 11.51 1.31
CA VAL A 98 0.76 10.21 0.83
C VAL A 98 -0.37 9.29 0.38
N TYR A 99 -1.61 9.63 0.70
CA TYR A 99 -2.80 8.81 0.37
C TYR A 99 -2.84 7.44 1.07
N GLU A 100 -2.12 7.28 2.18
CA GLU A 100 -2.26 6.12 3.04
C GLU A 100 -3.44 6.29 4.01
N TYR A 101 -4.09 5.18 4.36
CA TYR A 101 -5.21 5.21 5.30
C TYR A 101 -4.71 5.43 6.74
N PRO A 102 -5.29 6.39 7.49
CA PRO A 102 -4.94 6.59 8.89
C PRO A 102 -5.45 5.44 9.75
N LEU A 103 -4.67 4.98 10.72
CA LEU A 103 -5.05 3.90 11.63
C LEU A 103 -5.98 4.36 12.76
N LEU A 104 -5.91 5.65 13.15
CA LEU A 104 -6.65 6.17 14.32
C LEU A 104 -8.12 6.44 14.05
N ASP A 105 -8.48 6.82 12.82
CA ASP A 105 -9.88 7.02 12.43
C ASP A 105 -10.04 6.64 10.96
N THR A 106 -10.43 5.40 10.73
CA THR A 106 -10.61 4.85 9.39
C THR A 106 -11.92 5.29 8.72
N ARG A 107 -12.85 5.90 9.47
CA ARG A 107 -14.19 6.28 8.98
C ARG A 107 -14.28 7.72 8.51
N THR A 108 -13.45 8.60 9.06
CA THR A 108 -13.50 10.04 8.79
C THR A 108 -12.21 10.57 8.18
N GLY A 109 -11.54 9.75 7.36
CA GLY A 109 -10.32 10.16 6.67
C GLY A 109 -10.42 11.56 6.10
N THR A 110 -9.45 12.42 6.40
CA THR A 110 -9.41 13.84 5.97
C THR A 110 -9.31 13.95 4.46
N ASN A 111 -8.68 12.97 3.82
CA ASN A 111 -8.51 12.94 2.38
C ASN A 111 -9.78 12.40 1.68
N LYS A 112 -10.56 13.31 1.12
CA LYS A 112 -11.81 12.99 0.40
C LYS A 112 -11.62 12.14 -0.88
N ALA A 113 -10.40 11.98 -1.35
CA ALA A 113 -10.12 11.10 -2.49
C ALA A 113 -10.18 9.62 -2.10
N LEU A 114 -9.98 9.30 -0.83
CA LEU A 114 -10.01 7.93 -0.31
C LEU A 114 -11.43 7.56 0.13
N ALA A 115 -11.94 6.43 -0.36
CA ALA A 115 -13.13 5.84 0.22
C ALA A 115 -12.83 5.37 1.67
N PRO A 116 -13.79 5.37 2.60
CA PRO A 116 -13.54 4.88 3.96
C PRO A 116 -13.02 3.45 3.97
N LEU A 117 -11.99 3.15 4.78
CA LEU A 117 -11.29 1.87 4.78
C LEU A 117 -12.24 0.68 5.06
N ASP A 118 -13.21 0.86 5.93
CA ASP A 118 -14.21 -0.14 6.28
C ASP A 118 -15.16 -0.50 5.12
N THR A 119 -15.25 0.37 4.10
CA THR A 119 -16.05 0.11 2.89
C THR A 119 -15.33 -0.74 1.84
N LEU A 120 -14.03 -0.98 2.00
CA LEU A 120 -13.23 -1.74 1.03
C LEU A 120 -13.42 -3.26 1.14
N GLY A 121 -14.12 -3.73 2.17
CA GLY A 121 -14.42 -5.16 2.34
C GLY A 121 -13.18 -6.04 2.45
N ALA A 122 -12.17 -5.60 3.19
CA ALA A 122 -10.94 -6.34 3.39
C ALA A 122 -11.18 -7.67 4.14
N PRO A 123 -10.40 -8.74 3.87
CA PRO A 123 -10.45 -9.94 4.66
C PRO A 123 -9.91 -9.70 6.08
N THR A 124 -10.46 -10.41 7.05
CA THR A 124 -9.95 -10.37 8.43
C THR A 124 -8.66 -11.18 8.51
N VAL A 125 -7.53 -10.49 8.45
CA VAL A 125 -6.19 -11.08 8.57
C VAL A 125 -5.44 -10.40 9.70
N ASP A 126 -4.85 -11.19 10.60
CA ASP A 126 -3.93 -10.69 11.62
C ASP A 126 -2.52 -10.57 11.02
N PRO A 127 -2.00 -9.35 10.80
CA PRO A 127 -0.67 -9.16 10.20
C PRO A 127 0.46 -9.82 11.00
N ALA A 128 0.29 -9.99 12.32
CA ALA A 128 1.29 -10.63 13.18
C ALA A 128 1.40 -12.15 12.94
N LYS A 129 0.41 -12.75 12.30
CA LYS A 129 0.40 -14.19 11.96
C LYS A 129 0.87 -14.46 10.54
N LEU A 130 1.22 -13.45 9.77
CA LEU A 130 1.76 -13.64 8.43
C LEU A 130 3.13 -14.30 8.49
N ASN A 131 3.33 -15.32 7.66
CA ASN A 131 4.56 -16.06 7.58
C ASN A 131 5.30 -15.71 6.29
N SER A 132 6.31 -14.86 6.39
CA SER A 132 7.07 -14.38 5.23
C SER A 132 7.91 -15.49 4.56
N SER A 133 8.40 -16.48 5.30
CA SER A 133 9.14 -17.61 4.70
C SER A 133 8.23 -18.46 3.83
N THR A 134 7.03 -18.81 4.32
CA THR A 134 6.03 -19.54 3.51
C THR A 134 5.65 -18.76 2.25
N VAL A 135 5.54 -17.44 2.31
CA VAL A 135 5.26 -16.61 1.12
C VAL A 135 6.40 -16.69 0.10
N VAL A 136 7.66 -16.63 0.55
CA VAL A 136 8.83 -16.79 -0.32
C VAL A 136 8.83 -18.15 -1.00
N ASP A 137 8.56 -19.22 -0.25
CA ASP A 137 8.51 -20.59 -0.78
C ASP A 137 7.40 -20.71 -1.85
N LEU A 138 6.20 -20.22 -1.57
CA LEU A 138 5.09 -20.22 -2.53
C LEU A 138 5.40 -19.39 -3.78
N MET A 139 6.01 -18.22 -3.64
CA MET A 139 6.41 -17.38 -4.77
C MET A 139 7.46 -18.06 -5.64
N THR A 140 8.40 -18.78 -5.01
CA THR A 140 9.39 -19.58 -5.73
C THR A 140 8.75 -20.75 -6.48
N GLU A 141 7.84 -21.48 -5.82
CA GLU A 141 7.11 -22.60 -6.44
C GLU A 141 6.31 -22.17 -7.68
N VAL A 142 5.64 -21.04 -7.61
CA VAL A 142 4.89 -20.51 -8.75
C VAL A 142 5.74 -19.71 -9.76
N GLY A 143 7.05 -19.57 -9.49
CA GLY A 143 8.03 -18.95 -10.37
C GLY A 143 7.90 -17.42 -10.46
N LEU A 144 7.57 -16.78 -9.35
CA LEU A 144 7.59 -15.31 -9.18
C LEU A 144 8.88 -14.82 -8.52
N LEU A 145 9.67 -15.72 -7.92
CA LEU A 145 11.05 -15.51 -7.43
C LEU A 145 11.97 -16.54 -8.05
#